data_d6b16a4a580a947297fcde8fcedaa454
#
_entry.id   d6b16a4a580a947297fcde8fcedaa454
#
_cell.length_a   1.000
_cell.length_b   1.000
_cell.length_c   1.000
_cell.angle_alpha   90.00
_cell.angle_beta   90.00
_cell.angle_gamma   90.00
#
_symmetry.space_group_name_H-M   'P 1'
#
loop_
_entity.id
_entity.type
_entity.pdbx_description
1 polymer ?
#
loop_
_entity_poly.entity_id
_entity_poly.type
_entity_poly.pdbx_seq_one_letter_code
_entity_poly.pdbx_strand_id
1 'polypeptide(L)'
;MMQHQLSIEARFRPEILERILRVVRHRGFTVCTMNMASTSNADNINIEMTIASQRPVDLLSTQLRKLMDVACVEVQQQASQQIRA
;
A
#
# COMPACT_ATOMS: atom_id res chain seq x y z
N MET A 1 3.52 -3.31 17.58
CA MET A 1 3.05 -3.38 16.21
C MET A 1 3.82 -2.39 15.38
N MET A 2 4.32 -2.83 14.26
CA MET A 2 5.11 -1.95 13.43
C MET A 2 4.25 -1.31 12.37
N GLN A 3 4.59 -0.10 12.01
CA GLN A 3 3.89 0.61 10.95
C GLN A 3 4.80 0.78 9.75
N HIS A 4 4.22 0.65 8.57
CA HIS A 4 4.94 0.82 7.32
C HIS A 4 4.10 1.69 6.41
N GLN A 5 4.77 2.46 5.58
CA GLN A 5 4.08 3.25 4.59
C GLN A 5 4.28 2.62 3.22
N LEU A 6 3.18 2.42 2.51
CA LEU A 6 3.22 1.87 1.17
C LEU A 6 2.80 2.91 0.16
N SER A 7 3.48 2.91 -0.97
CA SER A 7 3.07 3.71 -2.10
C SER A 7 2.81 2.76 -3.25
N ILE A 8 1.59 2.74 -3.76
CA ILE A 8 1.17 1.81 -4.77
C ILE A 8 0.71 2.59 -5.98
N GLU A 9 1.30 2.31 -7.13
CA GLU A 9 0.80 2.87 -8.38
C GLU A 9 0.04 1.78 -9.11
N ALA A 10 -1.19 2.04 -9.47
CA ALA A 10 -2.06 1.06 -10.08
C ALA A 10 -2.91 1.71 -11.15
N ARG A 11 -3.40 0.86 -12.07
CA ARG A 11 -4.33 1.33 -13.07
C ARG A 11 -5.65 1.63 -12.40
N PHE A 12 -6.24 2.76 -12.74
CA PHE A 12 -7.48 3.18 -12.08
C PHE A 12 -8.65 2.42 -12.66
N ARG A 13 -9.12 1.42 -11.93
CA ARG A 13 -10.29 0.66 -12.29
C ARG A 13 -11.24 0.64 -11.12
N PRO A 14 -12.53 0.47 -11.38
CA PRO A 14 -13.52 0.58 -10.30
C PRO A 14 -13.25 -0.35 -9.13
N GLU A 15 -12.72 -1.55 -9.39
CA GLU A 15 -12.55 -2.53 -8.34
C GLU A 15 -11.14 -2.58 -7.77
N ILE A 16 -10.20 -1.73 -8.24
CA ILE A 16 -8.81 -1.89 -7.81
C ILE A 16 -8.64 -1.61 -6.33
N LEU A 17 -9.31 -0.60 -5.82
CA LEU A 17 -9.18 -0.24 -4.43
C LEU A 17 -9.69 -1.35 -3.53
N GLU A 18 -10.81 -1.95 -3.89
CA GLU A 18 -11.36 -3.04 -3.12
C GLU A 18 -10.44 -4.24 -3.11
N ARG A 19 -9.80 -4.53 -4.25
CA ARG A 19 -8.88 -5.64 -4.31
C ARG A 19 -7.67 -5.42 -3.43
N ILE A 20 -7.12 -4.22 -3.45
CA ILE A 20 -5.97 -3.88 -2.63
C ILE A 20 -6.34 -4.00 -1.16
N LEU A 21 -7.46 -3.43 -0.76
CA LEU A 21 -7.88 -3.48 0.64
C LEU A 21 -8.15 -4.91 1.09
N ARG A 22 -8.71 -5.73 0.21
CA ARG A 22 -8.97 -7.11 0.55
C ARG A 22 -7.67 -7.87 0.80
N VAL A 23 -6.65 -7.65 -0.02
CA VAL A 23 -5.37 -8.30 0.18
C VAL A 23 -4.73 -7.85 1.48
N VAL A 24 -4.77 -6.55 1.76
CA VAL A 24 -4.19 -5.99 2.98
C VAL A 24 -4.83 -6.64 4.21
N ARG A 25 -6.16 -6.69 4.24
CA ARG A 25 -6.86 -7.24 5.39
C ARG A 25 -6.68 -8.74 5.49
N HIS A 26 -6.68 -9.43 4.35
CA HIS A 26 -6.57 -10.89 4.33
C HIS A 26 -5.21 -11.34 4.82
N ARG A 27 -4.18 -10.55 4.63
CA ARG A 27 -2.84 -10.90 5.09
C ARG A 27 -2.56 -10.46 6.53
N GLY A 28 -3.57 -9.92 7.21
CA GLY A 28 -3.42 -9.59 8.62
C GLY A 28 -2.87 -8.21 8.88
N PHE A 29 -3.04 -7.29 7.94
CA PHE A 29 -2.57 -5.93 8.11
C PHE A 29 -3.75 -4.99 8.33
N THR A 30 -3.53 -3.94 9.10
CA THR A 30 -4.55 -2.94 9.39
C THR A 30 -4.19 -1.65 8.68
N VAL A 31 -5.14 -1.06 7.98
CA VAL A 31 -4.93 0.22 7.33
C VAL A 31 -5.17 1.33 8.34
N CYS A 32 -4.14 2.12 8.58
CA CYS A 32 -4.25 3.25 9.51
C CYS A 32 -4.63 4.51 8.76
N THR A 33 -4.02 4.77 7.63
CA THR A 33 -4.37 5.92 6.79
C THR A 33 -4.31 5.51 5.33
N MET A 34 -5.01 6.22 4.48
CA MET A 34 -4.98 5.97 3.06
C MET A 34 -5.32 7.23 2.30
N ASN A 35 -4.54 7.52 1.26
CA ASN A 35 -4.79 8.63 0.37
C ASN A 35 -4.67 8.16 -1.07
N MET A 36 -5.48 8.69 -1.95
CA MET A 36 -5.39 8.42 -3.36
C MET A 36 -5.18 9.72 -4.11
N ALA A 37 -4.35 9.68 -5.12
CA ALA A 37 -4.09 10.85 -5.93
C ALA A 37 -3.88 10.44 -7.38
N SER A 38 -4.18 11.33 -8.30
CA SER A 38 -3.88 11.08 -9.70
C SER A 38 -2.38 11.16 -9.92
N THR A 39 -1.89 10.36 -10.86
CA THR A 39 -0.50 10.45 -11.25
C THR A 39 -0.40 11.28 -12.53
N SER A 40 0.81 11.45 -13.04
CA SER A 40 0.99 12.14 -14.30
C SER A 40 0.38 11.34 -15.45
N ASN A 41 0.19 10.04 -15.28
CA ASN A 41 -0.49 9.22 -16.26
C ASN A 41 -1.96 9.18 -15.87
N ALA A 42 -2.84 9.69 -16.74
CA ALA A 42 -4.24 9.85 -16.41
C ALA A 42 -4.95 8.53 -16.13
N ASP A 43 -4.42 7.41 -16.62
CA ASP A 43 -5.06 6.13 -16.42
C ASP A 43 -4.64 5.46 -15.11
N ASN A 44 -3.74 6.07 -14.36
CA ASN A 44 -3.22 5.46 -13.14
C ASN A 44 -3.53 6.33 -11.93
N ILE A 45 -3.53 5.69 -10.78
CA ILE A 45 -3.63 6.40 -9.50
C ILE A 45 -2.48 5.98 -8.62
N ASN A 46 -2.14 6.85 -7.70
CA ASN A 46 -1.16 6.54 -6.66
C ASN A 46 -1.91 6.45 -5.34
N ILE A 47 -1.76 5.32 -4.66
CA ILE A 47 -2.40 5.09 -3.39
C ILE A 47 -1.31 5.04 -2.33
N GLU A 48 -1.40 5.93 -1.36
CA GLU A 48 -0.46 5.93 -0.25
C GLU A 48 -1.20 5.50 0.99
N MET A 49 -0.69 4.50 1.68
CA MET A 49 -1.34 4.04 2.89
C MET A 49 -0.33 3.71 3.96
N THR A 50 -0.72 3.93 5.19
CA THR A 50 0.05 3.50 6.34
C THR A 50 -0.65 2.28 6.90
N ILE A 51 0.11 1.20 7.06
CA ILE A 51 -0.43 -0.05 7.58
C ILE A 51 0.30 -0.44 8.84
N ALA A 52 -0.33 -1.23 9.66
CA ALA A 52 0.25 -1.70 10.90
C ALA A 52 0.07 -3.20 11.01
N SER A 53 1.10 -3.91 11.47
CA SER A 53 1.01 -5.34 11.65
C SER A 53 2.24 -5.85 12.39
N GLN A 54 2.11 -7.03 12.98
CA GLN A 54 3.26 -7.74 13.52
C GLN A 54 3.91 -8.62 12.46
N ARG A 55 3.31 -8.74 11.28
CA ARG A 55 3.87 -9.57 10.22
C ARG A 55 4.83 -8.77 9.36
N PRO A 56 5.79 -9.42 8.71
CA PRO A 56 6.70 -8.72 7.82
C PRO A 56 5.95 -8.11 6.64
N VAL A 57 6.29 -6.87 6.30
CA VAL A 57 5.59 -6.16 5.23
C VAL A 57 5.87 -6.80 3.87
N ASP A 58 6.94 -7.57 3.73
CA ASP A 58 7.25 -8.22 2.47
C ASP A 58 6.17 -9.22 2.06
N LEU A 59 5.48 -9.80 3.03
CA LEU A 59 4.38 -10.70 2.71
C LEU A 59 3.29 -9.96 1.97
N LEU A 60 3.04 -8.73 2.37
CA LEU A 60 2.00 -7.94 1.74
C LEU A 60 2.45 -7.38 0.41
N SER A 61 3.64 -6.80 0.34
CA SER A 61 4.09 -6.16 -0.89
C SER A 61 4.20 -7.18 -2.03
N THR A 62 4.64 -8.39 -1.72
CA THR A 62 4.74 -9.44 -2.71
C THR A 62 3.36 -9.80 -3.27
N GLN A 63 2.36 -9.87 -2.40
CA GLN A 63 1.02 -10.20 -2.85
C GLN A 63 0.41 -9.07 -3.67
N LEU A 64 0.65 -7.83 -3.28
CA LEU A 64 0.13 -6.70 -4.02
C LEU A 64 0.73 -6.61 -5.42
N ARG A 65 2.01 -6.95 -5.55
CA ARG A 65 2.67 -6.91 -6.85
C ARG A 65 2.11 -7.94 -7.81
N LYS A 66 1.43 -8.95 -7.31
CA LYS A 66 0.84 -9.96 -8.16
C LYS A 66 -0.50 -9.54 -8.74
N LEU A 67 -1.08 -8.46 -8.26
CA LEU A 67 -2.37 -8.00 -8.80
C LEU A 67 -2.14 -7.42 -10.19
N MET A 68 -3.04 -7.79 -11.10
CA MET A 68 -2.85 -7.47 -12.50
C MET A 68 -2.73 -5.98 -12.76
N ASP A 69 -3.52 -5.18 -12.09
CA ASP A 69 -3.56 -3.76 -12.35
C ASP A 69 -2.56 -2.95 -11.53
N VAL A 70 -1.76 -3.59 -10.69
CA VAL A 70 -0.77 -2.90 -9.87
C VAL A 70 0.53 -2.81 -10.67
N ALA A 71 0.99 -1.59 -10.89
CA ALA A 71 2.21 -1.35 -11.65
C ALA A 71 3.45 -1.31 -10.78
N CYS A 72 3.33 -0.79 -9.57
CA CYS A 72 4.50 -0.59 -8.72
C CYS A 72 4.09 -0.55 -7.26
N VAL A 73 4.89 -1.14 -6.38
CA VAL A 73 4.68 -1.07 -4.95
C VAL A 73 6.00 -0.71 -4.30
N GLU A 74 6.01 0.39 -3.55
CA GLU A 74 7.18 0.80 -2.80
C GLU A 74 6.87 0.77 -1.32
N VAL A 75 7.79 0.25 -0.53
CA VAL A 75 7.63 0.17 0.90
C VAL A 75 8.60 1.14 1.55
N GLN A 76 8.07 2.00 2.42
CA GLN A 76 8.88 2.93 3.19
C GLN A 76 8.68 2.64 4.65
N GLN A 77 9.79 2.50 5.38
CA GLN A 77 9.68 2.26 6.80
C GLN A 77 9.53 3.55 7.53
N GLN A 78 8.57 3.55 8.45
CA GLN A 78 8.38 4.72 9.23
C GLN A 78 9.20 4.79 10.44
N ALA A 79 9.84 3.72 10.81
CA ALA A 79 10.57 3.67 12.02
C ALA A 79 11.64 4.72 12.11
N SER A 80 12.18 5.08 11.00
CA SER A 80 13.26 6.02 11.02
C SER A 80 12.82 7.39 11.41
N GLN A 81 11.57 7.68 11.37
CA GLN A 81 11.25 8.95 11.63
C GLN A 81 11.09 9.28 12.97
N GLN A 82 10.86 8.41 13.72
CA GLN A 82 10.70 8.71 14.96
C GLN A 82 11.68 9.34 15.61
N ILE A 83 12.58 9.41 15.10
CA ILE A 83 13.56 9.92 15.75
C ILE A 83 13.51 11.28 15.90
N ARG A 84 13.10 11.77 15.64
CA ARG A 84 13.26 12.85 15.70
C ARG A 84 12.95 13.41 16.43
N ALA A 85 12.89 13.13 16.59
CA ALA A 85 12.90 13.70 17.14
C ALA A 85 12.99 14.49 17.50
#